data_dceef870445e08b2c047898a8b454392
#
_entry.id   dceef870445e08b2c047898a8b454392
#
_cell.length_a   1.000
_cell.length_b   1.000
_cell.length_c   1.000
_cell.angle_alpha   90.00
_cell.angle_beta   90.00
_cell.angle_gamma   90.00
#
_symmetry.space_group_name_H-M   'P 1'
#
loop_
_entity.id
_entity.type
_entity.pdbx_description
1 polymer ?
#
loop_
_entity_poly.entity_id
_entity_poly.type
_entity_poly.pdbx_seq_one_letter_code
_entity_poly.pdbx_strand_id
1 'polypeptide(L)'
;SILNNNLALSKMINPLWAGCISSNNDEILKYLEENQVAHLSWSSQGRGYFLPDEITKKIEDKITSDESSWRKPGEHSSGPLSCYDSKDNRERKKRVFELASKMGVDSQNIAGAWPIHLKFPSFALIGPRTVEELVSSLKNLEVDLSDEQVNWLNLKEE
;
A
#
# COMPACT_ATOMS: atom_id res chain seq x y z
N SER A 1 -11.53 14.19 14.11
CA SER A 1 -12.14 13.25 13.14
C SER A 1 -11.11 12.20 12.78
N ILE A 2 -11.56 11.01 12.43
CA ILE A 2 -10.71 9.91 11.98
C ILE A 2 -11.30 9.37 10.68
N LEU A 3 -10.46 9.22 9.65
CA LEU A 3 -10.80 8.56 8.41
C LEU A 3 -10.19 7.15 8.39
N ASN A 4 -10.94 6.16 7.95
CA ASN A 4 -10.49 4.78 7.82
C ASN A 4 -10.79 4.27 6.41
N ASN A 5 -9.78 4.29 5.55
CA ASN A 5 -9.86 3.88 4.15
C ASN A 5 -8.59 3.16 3.72
N ASN A 6 -8.60 2.63 2.50
CA ASN A 6 -7.36 2.19 1.87
C ASN A 6 -6.42 3.39 1.69
N LEU A 7 -5.19 3.22 2.15
CA LEU A 7 -4.10 4.13 1.84
C LEU A 7 -2.80 3.36 1.72
N ALA A 8 -2.34 3.21 0.51
CA ALA A 8 -1.07 2.61 0.16
C ALA A 8 -0.36 3.48 -0.87
N LEU A 9 0.94 3.29 -1.03
CA LEU A 9 1.71 3.96 -2.08
C LEU A 9 1.16 3.61 -3.47
N SER A 10 0.76 2.34 -3.70
CA SER A 10 0.05 1.95 -4.92
C SER A 10 -1.34 2.57 -4.96
N LYS A 11 -1.63 3.33 -6.01
CA LYS A 11 -2.98 3.86 -6.26
C LYS A 11 -3.90 2.75 -6.73
N MET A 12 -5.05 2.59 -6.08
CA MET A 12 -6.05 1.60 -6.42
C MET A 12 -6.70 1.95 -7.77
N ILE A 13 -6.67 1.02 -8.71
CA ILE A 13 -7.29 1.18 -10.04
C ILE A 13 -8.63 0.43 -10.14
N ASN A 14 -8.75 -0.66 -9.42
CA ASN A 14 -9.99 -1.39 -9.24
C ASN A 14 -10.26 -1.59 -7.76
N PRO A 15 -11.50 -1.44 -7.29
CA PRO A 15 -11.80 -1.61 -5.87
C PRO A 15 -11.53 -3.04 -5.42
N LEU A 16 -11.02 -3.17 -4.20
CA LEU A 16 -10.81 -4.47 -3.55
C LEU A 16 -12.13 -5.22 -3.31
N TRP A 17 -13.20 -4.47 -3.14
CA TRP A 17 -14.60 -4.94 -3.07
C TRP A 17 -15.53 -3.78 -3.43
N ALA A 18 -16.80 -4.08 -3.69
CA ALA A 18 -17.78 -3.07 -4.06
C ALA A 18 -17.89 -1.97 -2.97
N GLY A 19 -17.78 -0.72 -3.37
CA GLY A 19 -17.84 0.43 -2.48
C GLY A 19 -16.53 0.78 -1.75
N CYS A 20 -15.46 0.03 -1.98
CA CYS A 20 -14.14 0.36 -1.46
C CYS A 20 -13.58 1.59 -2.16
N ILE A 21 -13.05 2.53 -1.38
CA ILE A 21 -12.36 3.73 -1.88
C ILE A 21 -10.93 3.80 -1.34
N SER A 22 -10.07 4.53 -2.07
CA SER A 22 -8.69 4.78 -1.66
C SER A 22 -8.50 6.26 -1.35
N SER A 23 -7.76 6.53 -0.27
CA SER A 23 -7.33 7.89 0.09
C SER A 23 -6.07 8.34 -0.64
N ASN A 24 -5.38 7.49 -1.41
CA ASN A 24 -4.26 7.92 -2.26
C ASN A 24 -4.78 8.64 -3.53
N ASN A 25 -5.36 9.80 -3.30
CA ASN A 25 -5.91 10.73 -4.27
C ASN A 25 -5.46 12.13 -3.85
N ASP A 26 -5.07 12.97 -4.78
CA ASP A 26 -4.45 14.27 -4.47
C ASP A 26 -5.40 15.20 -3.68
N GLU A 27 -6.68 15.19 -3.99
CA GLU A 27 -7.68 16.01 -3.27
C GLU A 27 -7.87 15.52 -1.83
N ILE A 28 -7.97 14.20 -1.65
CA ILE A 28 -8.12 13.59 -0.31
C ILE A 28 -6.86 13.81 0.53
N LEU A 29 -5.68 13.56 -0.03
CA LEU A 29 -4.40 13.76 0.66
C LEU A 29 -4.23 15.21 1.08
N LYS A 30 -4.55 16.17 0.20
CA LYS A 30 -4.53 17.59 0.50
C LYS A 30 -5.50 17.94 1.63
N TYR A 31 -6.73 17.44 1.59
CA TYR A 31 -7.72 17.65 2.64
C TYR A 31 -7.23 17.12 4.01
N LEU A 32 -6.65 15.91 4.02
CA LEU A 32 -6.12 15.30 5.24
C LEU A 32 -4.98 16.12 5.83
N GLU A 33 -4.08 16.63 4.98
CA GLU A 33 -2.97 17.48 5.40
C GLU A 33 -3.44 18.84 5.91
N GLU A 34 -4.30 19.57 5.17
CA GLU A 34 -4.81 20.89 5.56
C GLU A 34 -5.63 20.85 6.86
N ASN A 35 -6.35 19.76 7.09
CA ASN A 35 -7.25 19.63 8.24
C ASN A 35 -6.68 18.75 9.37
N GLN A 36 -5.48 18.19 9.19
CA GLN A 36 -4.81 17.28 10.15
C GLN A 36 -5.73 16.16 10.64
N VAL A 37 -6.46 15.54 9.71
CA VAL A 37 -7.38 14.45 10.01
C VAL A 37 -6.57 13.16 10.19
N ALA A 38 -6.76 12.48 11.31
CA ALA A 38 -6.12 11.19 11.56
C ALA A 38 -6.63 10.13 10.57
N HIS A 39 -5.72 9.32 10.02
CA HIS A 39 -6.04 8.29 9.04
C HIS A 39 -5.58 6.91 9.49
N LEU A 40 -6.51 5.96 9.54
CA LEU A 40 -6.24 4.54 9.72
C LEU A 40 -6.15 3.87 8.35
N SER A 41 -4.92 3.57 7.93
CA SER A 41 -4.60 3.14 6.54
C SER A 41 -4.61 1.63 6.44
N TRP A 42 -5.69 1.03 5.94
CA TRP A 42 -5.70 -0.40 5.70
C TRP A 42 -5.15 -0.77 4.32
N SER A 43 -4.65 -2.00 4.20
CA SER A 43 -3.83 -2.48 3.07
C SER A 43 -2.63 -1.57 2.77
N SER A 44 -2.05 -1.00 3.80
CA SER A 44 -0.97 0.01 3.73
C SER A 44 0.27 -0.45 2.95
N GLN A 45 0.54 -1.76 2.91
CA GLN A 45 1.63 -2.37 2.15
C GLN A 45 1.23 -2.84 0.74
N GLY A 46 0.04 -2.44 0.23
CA GLY A 46 -0.42 -2.79 -1.11
C GLY A 46 -0.71 -4.28 -1.31
N ARG A 47 -1.03 -5.02 -0.24
CA ARG A 47 -1.38 -6.46 -0.30
C ARG A 47 -0.31 -7.34 -0.96
N GLY A 48 0.95 -6.97 -0.87
CA GLY A 48 2.06 -7.66 -1.51
C GLY A 48 2.38 -7.20 -2.94
N TYR A 49 1.79 -6.10 -3.41
CA TYR A 49 2.12 -5.53 -4.72
C TYR A 49 3.60 -5.15 -4.85
N PHE A 50 4.23 -4.70 -3.76
CA PHE A 50 5.63 -4.30 -3.72
C PHE A 50 6.61 -5.44 -3.41
N LEU A 51 6.16 -6.68 -3.41
CA LEU A 51 7.02 -7.86 -3.40
C LEU A 51 7.57 -8.15 -4.81
N PRO A 52 8.60 -9.01 -4.95
CA PRO A 52 9.03 -9.50 -6.27
C PRO A 52 7.86 -10.03 -7.09
N ASP A 53 7.91 -9.82 -8.39
CA ASP A 53 6.78 -10.11 -9.30
C ASP A 53 6.26 -11.54 -9.21
N GLU A 54 7.15 -12.51 -9.04
CA GLU A 54 6.80 -13.92 -8.87
C GLU A 54 5.96 -14.18 -7.61
N ILE A 55 6.30 -13.48 -6.52
CA ILE A 55 5.56 -13.59 -5.25
C ILE A 55 4.22 -12.87 -5.35
N THR A 56 4.22 -11.67 -5.91
CA THR A 56 2.99 -10.90 -6.16
C THR A 56 2.01 -11.70 -7.01
N LYS A 57 2.49 -12.37 -8.06
CA LYS A 57 1.67 -13.23 -8.92
C LYS A 57 1.10 -14.43 -8.16
N LYS A 58 1.90 -15.10 -7.33
CA LYS A 58 1.42 -16.23 -6.52
C LYS A 58 0.31 -15.80 -5.54
N ILE A 59 0.43 -14.60 -4.97
CA ILE A 59 -0.60 -14.02 -4.10
C ILE A 59 -1.87 -13.75 -4.90
N GLU A 60 -1.76 -13.13 -6.08
CA GLU A 60 -2.89 -12.89 -6.99
C GLU A 60 -3.62 -14.19 -7.33
N ASP A 61 -2.89 -15.19 -7.82
CA ASP A 61 -3.44 -16.49 -8.23
C ASP A 61 -4.15 -17.17 -7.05
N LYS A 62 -3.60 -17.12 -5.84
CA LYS A 62 -4.22 -17.67 -4.64
C LYS A 62 -5.53 -16.97 -4.28
N ILE A 63 -5.54 -15.64 -4.32
CA ILE A 63 -6.73 -14.86 -3.96
C ILE A 63 -7.84 -15.04 -4.97
N THR A 64 -7.52 -15.05 -6.27
CA THR A 64 -8.50 -15.16 -7.35
C THR A 64 -9.05 -16.57 -7.53
N SER A 65 -8.31 -17.60 -7.09
CA SER A 65 -8.74 -19.00 -7.13
C SER A 65 -9.46 -19.47 -5.86
N ASP A 66 -9.50 -18.67 -4.81
CA ASP A 66 -10.14 -19.05 -3.53
C ASP A 66 -11.65 -18.93 -3.62
N GLU A 67 -12.32 -20.08 -3.88
CA GLU A 67 -13.77 -20.21 -3.90
C GLU A 67 -14.39 -20.24 -2.47
N SER A 68 -13.56 -20.42 -1.42
CA SER A 68 -14.02 -20.53 -0.02
C SER A 68 -14.24 -19.17 0.65
N SER A 69 -14.08 -18.07 -0.05
CA SER A 69 -14.23 -16.75 0.52
C SER A 69 -15.66 -16.52 1.01
N TRP A 70 -15.83 -15.89 2.18
CA TRP A 70 -17.09 -15.43 2.78
C TRP A 70 -17.91 -14.47 1.90
N ARG A 71 -17.49 -14.29 0.65
CA ARG A 71 -18.09 -13.38 -0.33
C ARG A 71 -19.22 -14.05 -1.08
N LYS A 72 -20.18 -13.25 -1.49
CA LYS A 72 -21.28 -13.72 -2.31
C LYS A 72 -20.77 -14.27 -3.64
N PRO A 73 -21.40 -15.29 -4.21
CA PRO A 73 -21.09 -15.75 -5.56
C PRO A 73 -21.09 -14.58 -6.56
N GLY A 74 -19.98 -14.39 -7.28
CA GLY A 74 -19.80 -13.30 -8.23
C GLY A 74 -19.10 -12.04 -7.68
N GLU A 75 -18.84 -11.94 -6.37
CA GLU A 75 -17.97 -10.92 -5.78
C GLU A 75 -16.53 -11.42 -5.79
N HIS A 76 -15.76 -11.01 -6.78
CA HIS A 76 -14.34 -11.36 -6.86
C HIS A 76 -13.52 -10.54 -5.84
N SER A 77 -12.66 -11.23 -5.09
CA SER A 77 -11.60 -10.58 -4.36
C SER A 77 -10.54 -10.11 -5.34
N SER A 78 -10.32 -8.84 -5.41
CA SER A 78 -9.18 -8.33 -6.19
C SER A 78 -7.88 -8.62 -5.43
N GLY A 79 -6.97 -9.32 -6.09
CA GLY A 79 -5.59 -9.50 -5.64
C GLY A 79 -4.76 -8.23 -5.88
N PRO A 80 -3.46 -8.27 -5.54
CA PRO A 80 -2.59 -7.10 -5.71
C PRO A 80 -2.46 -6.65 -7.16
N LEU A 81 -2.41 -7.55 -8.14
CA LEU A 81 -2.32 -7.19 -9.56
C LEU A 81 -3.65 -6.65 -10.08
N SER A 82 -4.76 -7.35 -9.80
CA SER A 82 -6.09 -6.90 -10.21
C SER A 82 -6.43 -5.50 -9.67
N CYS A 83 -5.98 -5.19 -8.46
CA CYS A 83 -6.29 -3.94 -7.78
C CYS A 83 -5.34 -2.80 -8.16
N TYR A 84 -4.05 -3.08 -8.35
CA TYR A 84 -3.02 -2.05 -8.38
C TYR A 84 -2.19 -2.01 -9.67
N ASP A 85 -2.21 -3.03 -10.55
CA ASP A 85 -1.32 -3.08 -11.70
C ASP A 85 -1.65 -2.06 -12.77
N SER A 86 -0.91 -0.95 -12.78
CA SER A 86 -0.99 0.12 -13.76
C SER A 86 0.42 0.59 -14.14
N LYS A 87 0.54 1.35 -15.23
CA LYS A 87 1.82 1.94 -15.65
C LYS A 87 2.47 2.74 -14.52
N ASP A 88 1.71 3.60 -13.87
CA ASP A 88 2.21 4.45 -12.79
C ASP A 88 2.60 3.66 -11.54
N ASN A 89 1.84 2.64 -11.19
CA ASN A 89 2.18 1.79 -10.05
C ASN A 89 3.38 0.88 -10.33
N ARG A 90 3.60 0.47 -11.58
CA ARG A 90 4.85 -0.23 -11.96
C ARG A 90 6.06 0.69 -11.82
N GLU A 91 5.93 1.98 -12.15
CA GLU A 91 6.99 2.96 -11.91
C GLU A 91 7.22 3.17 -10.41
N ARG A 92 6.15 3.29 -9.60
CA ARG A 92 6.27 3.34 -8.13
C ARG A 92 7.00 2.12 -7.59
N LYS A 93 6.62 0.93 -8.07
CA LYS A 93 7.26 -0.34 -7.66
C LYS A 93 8.75 -0.33 -7.99
N LYS A 94 9.14 0.10 -9.18
CA LYS A 94 10.55 0.24 -9.58
C LYS A 94 11.30 1.18 -8.63
N ARG A 95 10.74 2.34 -8.31
CA ARG A 95 11.34 3.31 -7.38
C ARG A 95 11.45 2.74 -5.96
N VAL A 96 10.46 1.98 -5.50
CA VAL A 96 10.51 1.27 -4.21
C VAL A 96 11.68 0.28 -4.18
N PHE A 97 11.88 -0.52 -5.22
CA PHE A 97 13.01 -1.47 -5.28
C PHE A 97 14.35 -0.75 -5.35
N GLU A 98 14.45 0.35 -6.09
CA GLU A 98 15.65 1.18 -6.16
C GLU A 98 16.01 1.75 -4.79
N LEU A 99 15.05 2.35 -4.09
CA LEU A 99 15.29 2.94 -2.78
C LEU A 99 15.59 1.86 -1.72
N ALA A 100 14.89 0.75 -1.75
CA ALA A 100 15.12 -0.39 -0.87
C ALA A 100 16.56 -0.91 -1.00
N SER A 101 17.04 -1.06 -2.23
CA SER A 101 18.43 -1.46 -2.50
C SER A 101 19.44 -0.44 -1.95
N LYS A 102 19.20 0.87 -2.13
CA LYS A 102 20.06 1.93 -1.61
C LYS A 102 20.11 1.98 -0.09
N MET A 103 18.99 1.70 0.57
CA MET A 103 18.86 1.74 2.02
C MET A 103 19.19 0.40 2.70
N GLY A 104 19.33 -0.69 1.94
CA GLY A 104 19.60 -2.02 2.49
C GLY A 104 18.42 -2.62 3.26
N VAL A 105 17.19 -2.34 2.83
CA VAL A 105 15.94 -2.82 3.44
C VAL A 105 15.08 -3.55 2.41
N ASP A 106 14.05 -4.25 2.86
CA ASP A 106 13.10 -4.91 1.97
C ASP A 106 12.16 -3.91 1.29
N SER A 107 11.79 -4.18 0.04
CA SER A 107 10.89 -3.33 -0.75
C SER A 107 9.54 -3.08 -0.04
N GLN A 108 9.01 -4.09 0.64
CA GLN A 108 7.79 -3.95 1.43
C GLN A 108 7.93 -2.96 2.59
N ASN A 109 9.12 -2.82 3.18
CA ASN A 109 9.35 -1.87 4.27
C ASN A 109 9.36 -0.43 3.76
N ILE A 110 9.88 -0.17 2.57
CA ILE A 110 9.74 1.15 1.92
C ILE A 110 8.26 1.46 1.66
N ALA A 111 7.52 0.54 1.05
CA ALA A 111 6.11 0.73 0.74
C ALA A 111 5.26 0.91 2.00
N GLY A 112 5.55 0.16 3.06
CA GLY A 112 4.85 0.25 4.34
C GLY A 112 5.22 1.49 5.16
N ALA A 113 6.41 2.04 4.97
CA ALA A 113 6.84 3.29 5.59
C ALA A 113 6.19 4.52 4.94
N TRP A 114 5.90 4.48 3.64
CA TRP A 114 5.35 5.62 2.93
C TRP A 114 4.08 6.22 3.58
N PRO A 115 3.02 5.47 3.89
CA PRO A 115 1.80 6.06 4.46
C PRO A 115 1.99 6.69 5.84
N ILE A 116 2.98 6.23 6.62
CA ILE A 116 3.25 6.78 7.96
C ILE A 116 4.16 8.01 7.93
N HIS A 117 4.73 8.37 6.77
CA HIS A 117 5.53 9.58 6.56
C HIS A 117 4.75 10.70 5.85
N LEU A 118 3.43 10.56 5.71
CA LEU A 118 2.59 11.62 5.18
C LEU A 118 2.41 12.75 6.19
N LYS A 119 2.10 13.96 5.72
CA LYS A 119 2.06 15.19 6.54
C LYS A 119 0.78 15.37 7.37
N PHE A 120 0.16 14.27 7.76
CA PHE A 120 -0.99 14.21 8.66
C PHE A 120 -0.86 12.98 9.57
N PRO A 121 -1.58 12.90 10.70
CA PRO A 121 -1.54 11.72 11.57
C PRO A 121 -2.00 10.47 10.81
N SER A 122 -1.07 9.61 10.39
CA SER A 122 -1.35 8.41 9.61
C SER A 122 -0.84 7.17 10.31
N PHE A 123 -1.69 6.15 10.42
CA PHE A 123 -1.45 4.90 11.12
C PHE A 123 -1.64 3.73 10.17
N ALA A 124 -0.58 3.02 9.87
CA ALA A 124 -0.64 1.83 9.03
C ALA A 124 -1.28 0.66 9.78
N LEU A 125 -2.41 0.18 9.30
CA LEU A 125 -3.01 -1.07 9.79
C LEU A 125 -2.32 -2.25 9.10
N ILE A 126 -1.83 -3.19 9.89
CA ILE A 126 -1.19 -4.41 9.41
C ILE A 126 -1.99 -5.63 9.84
N GLY A 127 -2.01 -6.67 9.00
CA GLY A 127 -2.73 -7.92 9.27
C GLY A 127 -1.81 -9.13 9.09
N PRO A 128 -0.78 -9.29 9.93
CA PRO A 128 0.13 -10.42 9.84
C PRO A 128 -0.59 -11.72 10.21
N ARG A 129 -0.27 -12.81 9.50
CA ARG A 129 -0.78 -14.15 9.78
C ARG A 129 0.19 -14.98 10.58
N THR A 130 1.47 -14.58 10.61
CA THR A 130 2.54 -15.24 11.36
C THR A 130 3.35 -14.21 12.14
N VAL A 131 4.14 -14.68 13.10
CA VAL A 131 5.06 -13.82 13.87
C VAL A 131 6.14 -13.24 12.97
N GLU A 132 6.61 -14.00 12.01
CA GLU A 132 7.61 -13.55 11.03
C GLU A 132 7.07 -12.40 10.16
N GLU A 133 5.81 -12.50 9.70
CA GLU A 133 5.14 -11.41 8.98
C GLU A 133 4.99 -10.16 9.87
N LEU A 134 4.67 -10.32 11.16
CA LEU A 134 4.61 -9.22 12.12
C LEU A 134 5.97 -8.55 12.28
N VAL A 135 7.02 -9.31 12.56
CA VAL A 135 8.39 -8.80 12.72
C VAL A 135 8.85 -8.08 11.45
N SER A 136 8.58 -8.66 10.28
CA SER A 136 8.88 -8.01 9.00
C SER A 136 8.14 -6.67 8.84
N SER A 137 6.86 -6.61 9.18
CA SER A 137 6.06 -5.39 9.07
C SER A 137 6.48 -4.31 10.06
N LEU A 138 6.94 -4.67 11.25
CA LEU A 138 7.45 -3.71 12.24
C LEU A 138 8.71 -2.97 11.77
N LYS A 139 9.49 -3.55 10.87
CA LYS A 139 10.64 -2.89 10.25
C LYS A 139 10.25 -1.66 9.42
N ASN A 140 8.96 -1.49 9.06
CA ASN A 140 8.48 -0.25 8.44
C ASN A 140 8.78 0.98 9.31
N LEU A 141 8.78 0.80 10.64
CA LEU A 141 9.05 1.87 11.61
C LEU A 141 10.54 2.25 11.70
N GLU A 142 11.42 1.42 11.17
CA GLU A 142 12.87 1.66 11.14
C GLU A 142 13.30 2.41 9.86
N VAL A 143 12.39 2.51 8.87
CA VAL A 143 12.63 3.24 7.62
C VAL A 143 12.22 4.69 7.80
N ASP A 144 13.20 5.58 7.69
CA ASP A 144 13.00 7.02 7.70
C ASP A 144 13.03 7.57 6.27
N LEU A 145 11.91 8.13 5.82
CA LEU A 145 11.77 8.71 4.48
C LEU A 145 11.75 10.23 4.57
N SER A 146 12.60 10.90 3.79
CA SER A 146 12.51 12.35 3.62
C SER A 146 11.26 12.74 2.83
N ASP A 147 10.84 14.00 2.94
CA ASP A 147 9.72 14.56 2.17
C ASP A 147 9.94 14.38 0.65
N GLU A 148 11.16 14.56 0.18
CA GLU A 148 11.54 14.36 -1.22
C GLU A 148 11.36 12.88 -1.64
N GLN A 149 11.76 11.95 -0.79
CA GLN A 149 11.58 10.52 -1.06
C GLN A 149 10.10 10.14 -1.07
N VAL A 150 9.30 10.65 -0.13
CA VAL A 150 7.85 10.44 -0.09
C VAL A 150 7.18 10.93 -1.38
N ASN A 151 7.54 12.13 -1.85
CA ASN A 151 7.03 12.70 -3.09
C ASN A 151 7.50 11.92 -4.31
N TRP A 152 8.80 11.62 -4.39
CA TRP A 152 9.39 10.86 -5.49
C TRP A 152 8.76 9.48 -5.64
N LEU A 153 8.57 8.75 -4.54
CA LEU A 153 7.89 7.47 -4.55
C LEU A 153 6.45 7.58 -5.10
N ASN A 154 5.75 8.66 -4.81
CA ASN A 154 4.37 8.88 -5.28
C ASN A 154 4.29 9.57 -6.64
N LEU A 155 5.40 9.66 -7.38
CA LEU A 155 5.51 10.29 -8.70
C LEU A 155 5.15 11.79 -8.68
N LYS A 156 5.35 12.46 -7.55
CA LYS A 156 5.24 13.90 -7.41
C LYS A 156 6.65 14.48 -7.52
N GLU A 157 7.06 14.82 -8.72
CA GLU A 157 8.29 15.54 -9.00
C GLU A 157 7.91 16.99 -9.28
N GLU A 158 8.65 17.92 -8.65
CA GLU A 158 8.61 19.33 -9.05
C GLU A 158 9.48 19.55 -10.28
#